data_67293b482c9aa891cc9f718b8975beb3
#
_entry.id   67293b482c9aa891cc9f718b8975beb3
#
_cell.length_a   1.000
_cell.length_b   1.000
_cell.length_c   1.000
_cell.angle_alpha   90.00
_cell.angle_beta   90.00
_cell.angle_gamma   90.00
#
_symmetry.space_group_name_H-M   'P 1'
#
loop_
_entity.id
_entity.type
_entity.pdbx_description
1 polymer ?
#
loop_
_entity_poly.entity_id
_entity_poly.type
_entity_poly.pdbx_seq_one_letter_code
_entity_poly.pdbx_strand_id
1 'polypeptide(L)'
;MNKLLIDVGSTYFKVSTNEKTEQHFRDFNKDIYDDLEYKCGNTISKFTKEDIHICSSANGGLSTLIIGLTNSYSLKYAKNIAFNSGINIIDTIIYQDIDTYSLPSDVIDVVIIVGGIESTTNRYGDPLYDYLKNLKYSNIVYVGTSNGVGKLEKNIANLVVLPNVIDNKLHIIEEDLKQYLTNLYQADIMGKDEIKHLYDITSNQIFSTPYIVNKTLPLIDANFSVVDPFILIDIGGATTDIHYSKDLVDENIVTENEYDRLVFKKLGVYKSKESLIFTAKNNEFTYELLTHLKVTENIFEQTNEKATKILMQLAIFLVLCKMSHYKKTYINLKLLSINSIVLTGGITKVLTDTEVEDIISFFYQKILNSQHKPSVVLDSNYYIWTLGIINEG
;
A
#
# COMPACT_ATOMS: atom_id res chain seq x y z
N MET A 1 25.92 -8.84 -11.54
CA MET A 1 26.08 -8.96 -10.06
C MET A 1 25.18 -10.09 -9.60
N ASN A 2 25.71 -10.99 -8.79
CA ASN A 2 24.93 -12.14 -8.32
C ASN A 2 24.25 -11.73 -7.02
N LYS A 3 23.05 -11.13 -7.13
CA LYS A 3 22.26 -10.69 -5.97
C LYS A 3 21.18 -11.73 -5.66
N LEU A 4 20.90 -11.91 -4.36
CA LEU A 4 19.75 -12.65 -3.86
C LEU A 4 18.68 -11.65 -3.39
N LEU A 5 17.50 -11.74 -3.97
CA LEU A 5 16.39 -10.87 -3.64
C LEU A 5 15.32 -11.68 -2.90
N ILE A 6 14.85 -11.18 -1.77
CA ILE A 6 13.85 -11.86 -0.92
C ILE A 6 12.69 -10.91 -0.63
N ASP A 7 11.47 -11.32 -0.98
CA ASP A 7 10.23 -10.67 -0.53
C ASP A 7 9.57 -11.52 0.57
N VAL A 8 9.55 -10.99 1.77
CA VAL A 8 8.90 -11.61 2.94
C VAL A 8 7.45 -11.15 2.99
N GLY A 9 6.60 -11.88 2.28
CA GLY A 9 5.17 -11.62 2.24
C GLY A 9 4.42 -12.13 3.48
N SER A 10 3.17 -11.70 3.64
CA SER A 10 2.30 -12.17 4.72
C SER A 10 1.94 -13.66 4.62
N THR A 11 2.04 -14.27 3.44
CA THR A 11 1.62 -15.65 3.16
C THR A 11 2.73 -16.48 2.49
N TYR A 12 3.60 -15.84 1.72
CA TYR A 12 4.66 -16.50 0.98
C TYR A 12 5.98 -15.75 1.14
N PHE A 13 7.08 -16.50 1.09
CA PHE A 13 8.40 -15.96 0.72
C PHE A 13 8.55 -16.07 -0.80
N LYS A 14 9.03 -15.02 -1.44
CA LYS A 14 9.51 -15.07 -2.82
C LYS A 14 11.01 -14.86 -2.80
N VAL A 15 11.74 -15.76 -3.42
CA VAL A 15 13.20 -15.74 -3.45
C VAL A 15 13.64 -15.73 -4.90
N SER A 16 14.32 -14.67 -5.31
CA SER A 16 14.75 -14.46 -6.68
C SER A 16 16.26 -14.42 -6.78
N THR A 17 16.78 -15.18 -7.73
CA THR A 17 18.17 -15.14 -8.19
C THR A 17 18.20 -14.71 -9.65
N ASN A 18 19.39 -14.55 -10.25
CA ASN A 18 19.49 -14.24 -11.68
C ASN A 18 18.85 -15.29 -12.60
N GLU A 19 18.62 -16.50 -12.10
CA GLU A 19 18.12 -17.63 -12.90
C GLU A 19 16.61 -17.78 -12.81
N LYS A 20 16.04 -17.59 -11.61
CA LYS A 20 14.62 -17.84 -11.36
C LYS A 20 14.11 -17.17 -10.08
N THR A 21 12.79 -16.98 -10.01
CA THR A 21 12.06 -16.66 -8.79
C THR A 21 11.28 -17.87 -8.29
N GLU A 22 11.52 -18.26 -7.04
CA GLU A 22 10.80 -19.32 -6.35
C GLU A 22 9.83 -18.71 -5.32
N GLN A 23 8.75 -19.42 -5.07
CA GLN A 23 7.74 -19.02 -4.08
C GLN A 23 7.52 -20.15 -3.07
N HIS A 24 7.61 -19.83 -1.78
CA HIS A 24 7.46 -20.78 -0.68
C HIS A 24 6.33 -20.34 0.23
N PHE A 25 5.33 -21.20 0.44
CA PHE A 25 4.24 -20.95 1.39
C PHE A 25 4.80 -20.93 2.82
N ARG A 26 4.39 -19.94 3.62
CA ARG A 26 4.86 -19.79 5.01
C ARG A 26 4.25 -20.84 5.94
N ASP A 27 5.04 -21.32 6.88
CA ASP A 27 4.57 -22.09 8.03
C ASP A 27 4.29 -21.11 9.19
N PHE A 28 3.02 -20.85 9.47
CA PHE A 28 2.60 -19.90 10.49
C PHE A 28 2.83 -20.39 11.93
N ASN A 29 3.29 -21.62 12.12
CA ASN A 29 3.68 -22.16 13.43
C ASN A 29 5.16 -21.89 13.74
N LYS A 30 5.90 -21.32 12.78
CA LYS A 30 7.32 -20.98 12.92
C LYS A 30 7.52 -19.47 12.89
N ASP A 31 8.60 -19.02 13.54
CA ASP A 31 9.12 -17.66 13.31
C ASP A 31 9.44 -17.46 11.83
N ILE A 32 9.36 -16.21 11.37
CA ILE A 32 9.62 -15.84 9.96
C ILE A 32 11.02 -16.25 9.53
N TYR A 33 12.01 -15.97 10.38
CA TYR A 33 13.41 -16.27 10.07
C TYR A 33 13.65 -17.77 10.04
N ASP A 34 13.18 -18.53 11.02
CA ASP A 34 13.32 -19.99 11.10
C ASP A 34 12.69 -20.68 9.90
N ASP A 35 11.51 -20.20 9.47
CA ASP A 35 10.80 -20.77 8.31
C ASP A 35 11.54 -20.44 7.00
N LEU A 36 12.04 -19.21 6.88
CA LEU A 36 12.85 -18.79 5.72
C LEU A 36 14.17 -19.58 5.64
N GLU A 37 14.86 -19.71 6.76
CA GLU A 37 16.11 -20.49 6.84
C GLU A 37 15.86 -21.96 6.51
N TYR A 38 14.82 -22.56 7.05
CA TYR A 38 14.46 -23.95 6.74
C TYR A 38 14.19 -24.20 5.26
N LYS A 39 13.49 -23.27 4.58
CA LYS A 39 13.08 -23.39 3.17
C LYS A 39 14.15 -22.94 2.18
N CYS A 40 14.90 -21.92 2.53
CA CYS A 40 15.78 -21.20 1.60
C CYS A 40 17.24 -21.12 2.07
N GLY A 41 17.59 -21.64 3.24
CA GLY A 41 18.94 -21.53 3.83
C GLY A 41 20.05 -22.03 2.93
N ASN A 42 19.83 -23.11 2.17
CA ASN A 42 20.78 -23.60 1.16
C ASN A 42 21.02 -22.60 0.01
N THR A 43 20.06 -21.76 -0.29
CA THR A 43 20.21 -20.70 -1.30
C THR A 43 20.86 -19.49 -0.67
N ILE A 44 20.40 -19.07 0.51
CA ILE A 44 20.91 -17.92 1.27
C ILE A 44 22.41 -18.07 1.54
N SER A 45 22.85 -19.24 1.97
CA SER A 45 24.27 -19.52 2.32
C SER A 45 25.25 -19.39 1.16
N LYS A 46 24.78 -19.24 -0.07
CA LYS A 46 25.63 -19.02 -1.27
C LYS A 46 25.97 -17.56 -1.53
N PHE A 47 25.36 -16.64 -0.76
CA PHE A 47 25.50 -15.20 -0.95
C PHE A 47 26.10 -14.55 0.30
N THR A 48 26.80 -13.43 0.11
CA THR A 48 27.25 -12.60 1.22
C THR A 48 26.10 -11.70 1.71
N LYS A 49 26.19 -11.16 2.91
CA LYS A 49 25.14 -10.29 3.47
C LYS A 49 24.90 -9.03 2.63
N GLU A 50 25.94 -8.55 1.98
CA GLU A 50 25.91 -7.38 1.09
C GLU A 50 25.15 -7.65 -0.21
N ASP A 51 25.15 -8.91 -0.67
CA ASP A 51 24.47 -9.34 -1.90
C ASP A 51 23.01 -9.75 -1.68
N ILE A 52 22.55 -9.81 -0.41
CA ILE A 52 21.18 -10.17 -0.06
C ILE A 52 20.37 -8.90 0.18
N HIS A 53 19.32 -8.71 -0.62
CA HIS A 53 18.39 -7.60 -0.49
C HIS A 53 17.00 -8.11 -0.11
N ILE A 54 16.39 -7.50 0.90
CA ILE A 54 15.10 -7.95 1.45
C ILE A 54 14.08 -6.82 1.39
N CYS A 55 12.87 -7.15 0.95
CA CYS A 55 11.69 -6.34 1.25
C CYS A 55 10.66 -7.16 2.01
N SER A 56 9.74 -6.49 2.72
CA SER A 56 8.74 -7.17 3.52
C SER A 56 7.40 -6.46 3.53
N SER A 57 6.32 -7.23 3.34
CA SER A 57 4.95 -6.82 3.64
C SER A 57 4.37 -7.57 4.85
N ALA A 58 5.13 -8.49 5.46
CA ALA A 58 4.67 -9.30 6.59
C ALA A 58 4.36 -8.47 7.84
N ASN A 59 5.01 -7.32 7.97
CA ASN A 59 4.90 -6.41 9.10
C ASN A 59 3.72 -5.43 9.02
N GLY A 60 3.06 -5.29 7.88
CA GLY A 60 1.92 -4.38 7.70
C GLY A 60 2.28 -2.88 7.66
N GLY A 61 3.53 -2.47 7.89
CA GLY A 61 3.98 -1.08 8.03
C GLY A 61 3.45 -0.39 9.29
N LEU A 62 3.98 0.80 9.62
CA LEU A 62 3.49 1.62 10.73
C LEU A 62 2.09 2.16 10.41
N SER A 63 1.11 1.87 11.26
CA SER A 63 -0.23 2.43 11.14
C SER A 63 -0.20 3.94 11.37
N THR A 64 -0.62 4.71 10.36
CA THR A 64 -0.44 6.15 10.38
C THR A 64 -1.76 6.88 10.11
N LEU A 65 -2.06 7.86 10.96
CA LEU A 65 -3.15 8.80 10.78
C LEU A 65 -2.56 10.17 10.40
N ILE A 66 -3.08 10.78 9.34
CA ILE A 66 -2.64 12.12 8.91
C ILE A 66 -3.78 13.11 9.15
N ILE A 67 -3.50 14.19 9.86
CA ILE A 67 -4.45 15.29 10.12
C ILE A 67 -3.94 16.53 9.41
N GLY A 68 -4.74 17.12 8.53
CA GLY A 68 -4.35 18.28 7.75
C GLY A 68 -5.43 19.36 7.68
N LEU A 69 -5.03 20.60 7.35
CA LEU A 69 -5.97 21.74 7.22
C LEU A 69 -6.80 21.68 5.94
N THR A 70 -6.20 21.22 4.85
CA THR A 70 -6.83 21.18 3.53
C THR A 70 -6.45 19.91 2.78
N ASN A 71 -7.33 19.43 1.90
CA ASN A 71 -7.08 18.27 1.06
C ASN A 71 -6.06 18.50 -0.05
N SER A 72 -5.97 19.74 -0.53
CA SER A 72 -5.34 20.05 -1.82
C SER A 72 -3.83 20.31 -1.77
N TYR A 73 -3.25 20.56 -0.61
CA TYR A 73 -1.83 20.89 -0.48
C TYR A 73 -1.14 20.04 0.58
N SER A 74 -1.13 20.52 1.83
CA SER A 74 -0.31 19.93 2.89
C SER A 74 -0.64 18.47 3.20
N LEU A 75 -1.93 18.13 3.27
CA LEU A 75 -2.36 16.75 3.53
C LEU A 75 -1.89 15.78 2.45
N LYS A 76 -1.97 16.21 1.19
CA LYS A 76 -1.57 15.41 0.05
C LYS A 76 -0.06 15.15 0.04
N TYR A 77 0.74 16.19 0.23
CA TYR A 77 2.19 16.05 0.23
C TYR A 77 2.69 15.20 1.40
N ALA A 78 2.16 15.42 2.60
CA ALA A 78 2.49 14.57 3.73
C ALA A 78 2.09 13.10 3.50
N LYS A 79 0.95 12.86 2.86
CA LYS A 79 0.51 11.52 2.48
C LYS A 79 1.50 10.86 1.52
N ASN A 80 1.96 11.56 0.49
CA ASN A 80 2.92 11.03 -0.46
C ASN A 80 4.28 10.74 0.18
N ILE A 81 4.78 11.67 1.01
CA ILE A 81 6.03 11.48 1.75
C ILE A 81 5.93 10.27 2.69
N ALA A 82 4.84 10.19 3.47
CA ALA A 82 4.61 9.08 4.38
C ALA A 82 4.56 7.74 3.64
N PHE A 83 3.83 7.70 2.53
CA PHE A 83 3.75 6.51 1.69
C PHE A 83 5.12 6.06 1.18
N ASN A 84 5.92 6.98 0.63
CA ASN A 84 7.26 6.68 0.12
C ASN A 84 8.27 6.31 1.22
N SER A 85 7.90 6.48 2.49
CA SER A 85 8.71 6.08 3.65
C SER A 85 8.33 4.69 4.22
N GLY A 86 7.53 3.90 3.51
CA GLY A 86 7.10 2.57 3.96
C GLY A 86 5.96 2.58 4.98
N ILE A 87 5.30 3.71 5.16
CA ILE A 87 4.24 3.92 6.14
C ILE A 87 2.90 3.40 5.60
N ASN A 88 2.11 2.81 6.50
CA ASN A 88 0.77 2.34 6.21
C ASN A 88 -0.27 3.37 6.65
N ILE A 89 -0.68 4.25 5.75
CA ILE A 89 -1.69 5.27 6.04
C ILE A 89 -3.05 4.59 6.20
N ILE A 90 -3.58 4.63 7.41
CA ILE A 90 -4.88 4.03 7.74
C ILE A 90 -6.05 4.98 7.46
N ASP A 91 -5.85 6.27 7.70
CA ASP A 91 -6.84 7.29 7.37
C ASP A 91 -6.20 8.69 7.28
N THR A 92 -6.98 9.63 6.74
CA THR A 92 -6.63 11.05 6.65
C THR A 92 -7.82 11.89 7.10
N ILE A 93 -7.58 12.84 7.99
CA ILE A 93 -8.61 13.72 8.57
C ILE A 93 -8.38 15.17 8.14
N ILE A 94 -9.42 15.81 7.64
CA ILE A 94 -9.41 17.28 7.50
C ILE A 94 -9.80 17.88 8.84
N TYR A 95 -9.02 18.82 9.31
CA TYR A 95 -9.21 19.44 10.62
C TYR A 95 -10.63 20.02 10.83
N GLN A 96 -11.25 20.55 9.80
CA GLN A 96 -12.62 21.06 9.88
C GLN A 96 -13.67 20.00 10.23
N ASP A 97 -13.38 18.73 9.90
CA ASP A 97 -14.29 17.62 10.10
C ASP A 97 -13.89 16.75 11.32
N ILE A 98 -12.91 17.18 12.12
CA ILE A 98 -12.30 16.37 13.19
C ILE A 98 -13.30 15.91 14.23
N ASP A 99 -14.29 16.76 14.57
CA ASP A 99 -15.33 16.45 15.55
C ASP A 99 -16.31 15.36 15.08
N THR A 100 -16.37 15.09 13.79
CA THR A 100 -17.24 14.07 13.19
C THR A 100 -16.53 12.73 13.01
N TYR A 101 -15.22 12.69 13.20
CA TYR A 101 -14.42 11.50 13.01
C TYR A 101 -14.46 10.58 14.23
N SER A 102 -14.84 9.32 13.99
CA SER A 102 -14.76 8.29 15.02
C SER A 102 -13.31 7.95 15.35
N LEU A 103 -13.02 7.77 16.64
CA LEU A 103 -11.70 7.33 17.08
C LEU A 103 -11.41 5.90 16.58
N PRO A 104 -10.22 5.62 16.07
CA PRO A 104 -9.78 4.26 15.79
C PRO A 104 -9.79 3.40 17.06
N SER A 105 -10.17 2.12 16.93
CA SER A 105 -10.15 1.16 18.05
C SER A 105 -8.73 0.76 18.45
N ASP A 106 -7.84 0.75 17.48
CA ASP A 106 -6.47 0.28 17.62
C ASP A 106 -5.52 1.44 17.94
N VAL A 107 -4.36 1.10 18.51
CA VAL A 107 -3.28 2.06 18.73
C VAL A 107 -2.71 2.47 17.38
N ILE A 108 -2.53 3.78 17.19
CA ILE A 108 -1.90 4.36 16.00
C ILE A 108 -0.39 4.47 16.23
N ASP A 109 0.42 3.92 15.35
CA ASP A 109 1.87 3.99 15.51
C ASP A 109 2.41 5.41 15.31
N VAL A 110 1.85 6.14 14.32
CA VAL A 110 2.27 7.51 14.00
C VAL A 110 1.08 8.41 13.69
N VAL A 111 1.01 9.57 14.34
CA VAL A 111 0.12 10.66 13.97
C VAL A 111 0.94 11.77 13.31
N ILE A 112 0.60 12.14 12.08
CA ILE A 112 1.22 13.27 11.36
C ILE A 112 0.24 14.43 11.32
N ILE A 113 0.62 15.57 11.91
CA ILE A 113 -0.16 16.81 11.84
C ILE A 113 0.51 17.73 10.82
N VAL A 114 -0.24 18.10 9.80
CA VAL A 114 0.27 18.90 8.67
C VAL A 114 -0.57 20.16 8.52
N GLY A 115 0.05 21.30 8.39
CA GLY A 115 -0.80 22.45 8.14
C GLY A 115 -0.14 23.77 7.87
N GLY A 116 -0.78 24.46 6.95
CA GLY A 116 -0.38 25.79 6.52
C GLY A 116 0.83 25.79 5.60
N ILE A 117 0.88 26.82 4.76
CA ILE A 117 2.07 27.20 4.00
C ILE A 117 2.99 27.93 4.98
N GLU A 118 4.32 27.78 4.84
CA GLU A 118 5.25 28.49 5.71
C GLU A 118 4.97 30.00 5.71
N SER A 119 5.15 30.63 6.85
CA SER A 119 4.78 32.04 7.14
C SER A 119 3.27 32.31 7.34
N THR A 120 2.39 31.34 7.19
CA THR A 120 0.98 31.48 7.62
C THR A 120 0.85 31.23 9.13
N THR A 121 -0.26 31.65 9.72
CA THR A 121 -0.52 31.36 11.14
C THR A 121 -1.11 29.94 11.31
N ASN A 122 -0.60 29.19 12.28
CA ASN A 122 -1.17 27.92 12.67
C ASN A 122 -2.64 28.07 13.09
N ARG A 123 -3.51 27.24 12.55
CA ARG A 123 -4.96 27.29 12.74
C ARG A 123 -5.52 26.20 13.65
N TYR A 124 -4.65 25.32 14.16
CA TYR A 124 -5.08 24.27 15.08
C TYR A 124 -5.43 24.84 16.45
N GLY A 125 -6.42 24.27 17.10
CA GLY A 125 -6.94 24.69 18.41
C GLY A 125 -7.57 23.53 19.17
N ASP A 126 -8.46 23.84 20.10
CA ASP A 126 -9.04 22.92 21.06
C ASP A 126 -9.64 21.63 20.42
N PRO A 127 -10.35 21.66 19.27
CA PRO A 127 -10.85 20.43 18.67
C PRO A 127 -9.76 19.40 18.39
N LEU A 128 -8.56 19.82 17.91
CA LEU A 128 -7.45 18.93 17.71
C LEU A 128 -6.96 18.34 19.05
N TYR A 129 -6.81 19.18 20.07
CA TYR A 129 -6.30 18.74 21.36
C TYR A 129 -7.26 17.76 22.04
N ASP A 130 -8.56 17.98 21.95
CA ASP A 130 -9.57 17.11 22.52
C ASP A 130 -9.64 15.76 21.75
N TYR A 131 -9.49 15.78 20.45
CA TYR A 131 -9.38 14.57 19.65
C TYR A 131 -8.15 13.74 20.05
N LEU A 132 -6.97 14.37 20.12
CA LEU A 132 -5.71 13.71 20.46
C LEU A 132 -5.67 13.15 21.89
N LYS A 133 -6.33 13.79 22.87
CA LYS A 133 -6.44 13.27 24.24
C LYS A 133 -7.13 11.90 24.30
N ASN A 134 -8.05 11.64 23.38
CA ASN A 134 -8.82 10.41 23.35
C ASN A 134 -8.24 9.38 22.37
N LEU A 135 -7.30 9.79 21.53
CA LEU A 135 -6.63 8.93 20.57
C LEU A 135 -5.46 8.19 21.23
N LYS A 136 -5.36 6.88 20.99
CA LYS A 136 -4.21 6.10 21.42
C LYS A 136 -3.16 6.10 20.30
N TYR A 137 -1.98 6.64 20.57
CA TYR A 137 -0.89 6.68 19.61
C TYR A 137 0.48 6.53 20.28
N SER A 138 1.48 6.09 19.49
CA SER A 138 2.86 5.91 19.96
C SER A 138 3.75 7.10 19.64
N ASN A 139 3.63 7.66 18.44
CA ASN A 139 4.45 8.79 17.97
C ASN A 139 3.55 9.87 17.37
N ILE A 140 3.96 11.12 17.53
CA ILE A 140 3.27 12.26 16.95
C ILE A 140 4.27 13.28 16.41
N VAL A 141 4.05 13.74 15.18
CA VAL A 141 4.92 14.69 14.50
C VAL A 141 4.10 15.80 13.84
N TYR A 142 4.60 17.02 13.95
CA TYR A 142 4.06 18.20 13.27
C TYR A 142 4.99 18.65 12.16
N VAL A 143 4.44 18.84 10.96
CA VAL A 143 5.14 19.29 9.75
C VAL A 143 4.33 20.38 9.05
N GLY A 144 4.20 21.52 9.69
CA GLY A 144 3.42 22.64 9.21
C GLY A 144 4.14 23.96 9.48
N THR A 145 3.42 25.07 9.30
CA THR A 145 3.98 26.40 9.54
C THR A 145 4.62 26.53 10.91
N SER A 146 5.81 27.13 10.96
CA SER A 146 6.53 27.40 12.21
C SER A 146 5.82 28.45 13.08
N ASN A 147 4.99 29.29 12.48
CA ASN A 147 4.30 30.37 13.14
C ASN A 147 3.15 29.87 14.03
N GLY A 148 3.30 29.98 15.33
CA GLY A 148 2.32 29.53 16.34
C GLY A 148 2.49 28.09 16.79
N VAL A 149 3.56 27.40 16.43
CA VAL A 149 3.87 26.01 16.84
C VAL A 149 3.95 25.86 18.36
N GLY A 150 4.42 26.86 19.10
CA GLY A 150 4.51 26.82 20.56
C GLY A 150 3.19 26.58 21.31
N LYS A 151 2.04 26.81 20.66
CA LYS A 151 0.73 26.37 21.22
C LYS A 151 0.56 24.86 21.12
N LEU A 152 0.98 24.25 20.02
CA LEU A 152 0.91 22.80 19.82
C LEU A 152 1.82 22.10 20.82
N GLU A 153 3.07 22.56 20.96
CA GLU A 153 4.05 22.00 21.90
C GLU A 153 3.58 22.05 23.36
N LYS A 154 2.82 23.09 23.74
CA LYS A 154 2.25 23.22 25.10
C LYS A 154 1.07 22.27 25.36
N ASN A 155 0.32 21.91 24.33
CA ASN A 155 -0.92 21.14 24.46
C ASN A 155 -0.78 19.67 24.04
N ILE A 156 0.28 19.32 23.31
CA ILE A 156 0.52 17.96 22.80
C ILE A 156 1.83 17.44 23.38
N ALA A 157 1.71 16.42 24.24
CA ALA A 157 2.88 15.79 24.84
C ALA A 157 3.72 15.03 23.79
N ASN A 158 5.03 15.09 23.91
CA ASN A 158 6.00 14.39 23.07
C ASN A 158 5.88 14.73 21.57
N LEU A 159 5.35 15.91 21.23
CA LEU A 159 5.27 16.39 19.86
C LEU A 159 6.67 16.58 19.27
N VAL A 160 6.97 15.87 18.20
CA VAL A 160 8.15 16.13 17.38
C VAL A 160 7.78 17.22 16.37
N VAL A 161 8.58 18.27 16.28
CA VAL A 161 8.38 19.34 15.30
C VAL A 161 9.48 19.27 14.27
N LEU A 162 9.10 19.16 13.01
CA LEU A 162 10.00 19.14 11.86
C LEU A 162 9.70 20.33 10.93
N PRO A 163 10.59 20.67 10.00
CA PRO A 163 10.33 21.66 8.96
C PRO A 163 9.03 21.37 8.20
N ASN A 164 8.38 22.44 7.75
CA ASN A 164 7.14 22.33 6.97
C ASN A 164 7.38 21.59 5.66
N VAL A 165 6.46 20.72 5.27
CA VAL A 165 6.51 20.02 3.98
C VAL A 165 6.28 20.92 2.78
N ILE A 166 5.88 22.19 2.99
CA ILE A 166 5.67 23.19 1.94
C ILE A 166 6.27 24.51 2.38
N ASP A 167 7.19 25.05 1.59
CA ASP A 167 7.76 26.38 1.83
C ASP A 167 6.80 27.51 1.43
N ASN A 168 7.23 28.77 1.62
CA ASN A 168 6.45 29.95 1.27
C ASN A 168 6.32 30.21 -0.24
N LYS A 169 7.06 29.49 -1.08
CA LYS A 169 7.00 29.51 -2.54
C LYS A 169 6.25 28.31 -3.12
N LEU A 170 5.66 27.49 -2.25
CA LEU A 170 4.94 26.24 -2.59
C LEU A 170 5.85 25.11 -3.09
N HIS A 171 7.17 25.18 -2.82
CA HIS A 171 8.02 24.03 -3.07
C HIS A 171 7.83 22.96 -1.98
N ILE A 172 7.90 21.71 -2.38
CA ILE A 172 7.81 20.58 -1.46
C ILE A 172 9.17 20.36 -0.80
N ILE A 173 9.12 20.15 0.52
CA ILE A 173 10.28 19.79 1.35
C ILE A 173 9.97 18.44 1.97
N GLU A 174 10.54 17.37 1.43
CA GLU A 174 10.21 16.01 1.87
C GLU A 174 11.24 15.39 2.81
N GLU A 175 12.49 15.85 2.77
CA GLU A 175 13.64 15.14 3.35
C GLU A 175 13.48 14.86 4.86
N ASP A 176 13.16 15.88 5.66
CA ASP A 176 13.09 15.74 7.12
C ASP A 176 11.97 14.79 7.56
N LEU A 177 10.77 14.91 6.98
CA LEU A 177 9.65 14.02 7.28
C LEU A 177 9.95 12.60 6.80
N LYS A 178 10.48 12.46 5.60
CA LYS A 178 10.85 11.16 5.01
C LYS A 178 11.88 10.45 5.88
N GLN A 179 12.95 11.15 6.27
CA GLN A 179 13.99 10.59 7.13
C GLN A 179 13.44 10.17 8.50
N TYR A 180 12.60 11.01 9.11
CA TYR A 180 11.97 10.71 10.39
C TYR A 180 11.11 9.44 10.32
N LEU A 181 10.24 9.35 9.31
CA LEU A 181 9.35 8.21 9.13
C LEU A 181 10.12 6.93 8.77
N THR A 182 11.17 7.05 7.95
CA THR A 182 12.05 5.92 7.63
C THR A 182 12.75 5.39 8.88
N ASN A 183 13.24 6.28 9.75
CA ASN A 183 13.86 5.88 11.02
C ASN A 183 12.86 5.19 11.95
N LEU A 184 11.63 5.70 12.05
CA LEU A 184 10.57 5.04 12.83
C LEU A 184 10.23 3.65 12.27
N TYR A 185 10.14 3.53 10.96
CA TYR A 185 9.87 2.26 10.30
C TYR A 185 11.00 1.25 10.55
N GLN A 186 12.27 1.68 10.46
CA GLN A 186 13.41 0.83 10.78
C GLN A 186 13.41 0.41 12.26
N ALA A 187 13.13 1.34 13.18
CA ALA A 187 13.04 1.03 14.59
C ALA A 187 11.91 0.03 14.90
N ASP A 188 10.76 0.16 14.22
CA ASP A 188 9.64 -0.79 14.35
C ASP A 188 10.03 -2.19 13.84
N ILE A 189 10.69 -2.28 12.68
CA ILE A 189 11.22 -3.55 12.16
C ILE A 189 12.20 -4.18 13.15
N MET A 190 13.16 -3.38 13.66
CA MET A 190 14.16 -3.85 14.62
C MET A 190 13.56 -4.24 15.97
N GLY A 191 12.43 -3.66 16.34
CA GLY A 191 11.70 -3.96 17.57
C GLY A 191 10.83 -5.24 17.51
N LYS A 192 10.54 -5.75 16.31
CA LYS A 192 9.74 -6.96 16.11
C LYS A 192 10.63 -8.17 15.97
N ASP A 193 10.62 -9.05 16.95
CA ASP A 193 11.46 -10.25 16.96
C ASP A 193 11.33 -11.08 15.69
N GLU A 194 10.13 -11.16 15.10
CA GLU A 194 9.86 -11.90 13.86
C GLU A 194 10.66 -11.42 12.63
N ILE A 195 11.01 -10.14 12.55
CA ILE A 195 11.69 -9.54 11.38
C ILE A 195 13.13 -9.14 11.72
N LYS A 196 13.42 -8.85 12.98
CA LYS A 196 14.72 -8.47 13.47
C LYS A 196 15.82 -9.44 13.01
N HIS A 197 15.56 -10.73 13.08
CA HIS A 197 16.50 -11.77 12.68
C HIS A 197 16.78 -11.80 11.16
N LEU A 198 15.99 -11.13 10.32
CA LEU A 198 16.30 -10.97 8.90
C LEU A 198 17.60 -10.15 8.70
N TYR A 199 17.96 -9.27 9.63
CA TYR A 199 19.25 -8.58 9.61
C TYR A 199 20.45 -9.48 9.95
N ASP A 200 20.20 -10.71 10.38
CA ASP A 200 21.28 -11.71 10.54
C ASP A 200 21.78 -12.24 9.19
N ILE A 201 20.98 -12.10 8.13
CA ILE A 201 21.31 -12.57 6.77
C ILE A 201 21.55 -11.44 5.77
N THR A 202 21.20 -10.19 6.06
CA THR A 202 21.50 -9.03 5.18
C THR A 202 22.16 -7.90 5.95
N SER A 203 23.06 -7.16 5.32
CA SER A 203 23.58 -5.87 5.78
C SER A 203 22.87 -4.68 5.14
N ASN A 204 21.97 -4.94 4.17
CA ASN A 204 21.20 -3.92 3.48
C ASN A 204 19.95 -3.52 4.25
N GLN A 205 19.44 -2.32 3.98
CA GLN A 205 18.17 -1.85 4.53
C GLN A 205 17.03 -2.75 4.03
N ILE A 206 16.12 -3.12 4.95
CA ILE A 206 14.89 -3.84 4.60
C ILE A 206 13.81 -2.81 4.30
N PHE A 207 13.27 -2.86 3.09
CA PHE A 207 12.21 -1.96 2.63
C PHE A 207 10.83 -2.59 2.75
N SER A 208 9.78 -1.78 2.75
CA SER A 208 8.43 -2.33 2.59
C SER A 208 8.19 -2.76 1.14
N THR A 209 7.53 -3.91 0.94
CA THR A 209 7.22 -4.41 -0.42
C THR A 209 6.43 -3.39 -1.24
N PRO A 210 5.41 -2.69 -0.70
CA PRO A 210 4.69 -1.68 -1.47
C PRO A 210 5.55 -0.48 -1.90
N TYR A 211 6.53 -0.08 -1.09
CA TYR A 211 7.49 0.95 -1.48
C TYR A 211 8.32 0.50 -2.68
N ILE A 212 8.85 -0.73 -2.61
CA ILE A 212 9.64 -1.32 -3.71
C ILE A 212 8.81 -1.45 -4.99
N VAL A 213 7.55 -1.90 -4.88
CA VAL A 213 6.63 -1.95 -6.02
C VAL A 213 6.40 -0.57 -6.62
N ASN A 214 6.21 0.47 -5.81
CA ASN A 214 6.04 1.84 -6.30
C ASN A 214 7.27 2.34 -7.08
N LYS A 215 8.47 2.01 -6.62
CA LYS A 215 9.74 2.35 -7.30
C LYS A 215 9.88 1.72 -8.68
N THR A 216 9.14 0.65 -8.95
CA THR A 216 9.17 -0.02 -10.26
C THR A 216 8.28 0.66 -11.29
N LEU A 217 7.25 1.43 -10.86
CA LEU A 217 6.25 1.97 -11.78
C LEU A 217 6.83 2.77 -12.95
N PRO A 218 7.84 3.65 -12.77
CA PRO A 218 8.45 4.37 -13.90
C PRO A 218 9.16 3.47 -14.91
N LEU A 219 9.41 2.20 -14.56
CA LEU A 219 10.13 1.22 -15.38
C LEU A 219 9.21 0.21 -16.05
N ILE A 220 7.92 0.24 -15.74
CA ILE A 220 6.96 -0.79 -16.17
C ILE A 220 6.79 -0.77 -17.69
N ASP A 221 6.65 0.40 -18.31
CA ASP A 221 6.45 0.54 -19.76
C ASP A 221 7.53 -0.16 -20.57
N ALA A 222 8.79 0.02 -20.15
CA ALA A 222 9.93 -0.56 -20.85
C ALA A 222 10.01 -2.10 -20.74
N ASN A 223 9.40 -2.68 -19.70
CA ASN A 223 9.56 -4.09 -19.36
C ASN A 223 8.29 -4.93 -19.61
N PHE A 224 7.11 -4.32 -19.67
CA PHE A 224 5.83 -5.04 -19.70
C PHE A 224 4.84 -4.64 -20.81
N SER A 225 5.23 -3.80 -21.74
CA SER A 225 4.33 -3.30 -22.79
C SER A 225 3.04 -2.67 -22.24
N VAL A 226 3.15 -1.93 -21.17
CA VAL A 226 2.05 -1.23 -20.52
C VAL A 226 1.85 0.12 -21.19
N VAL A 227 0.62 0.59 -21.29
CA VAL A 227 0.26 1.88 -21.88
C VAL A 227 -0.34 2.79 -20.81
N ASP A 228 0.25 3.97 -20.62
CA ASP A 228 -0.28 4.99 -19.71
C ASP A 228 -1.61 5.60 -20.23
N PRO A 229 -2.50 6.04 -19.30
CA PRO A 229 -2.44 5.85 -17.87
C PRO A 229 -2.83 4.41 -17.47
N PHE A 230 -2.17 3.90 -16.44
CA PHE A 230 -2.37 2.53 -15.95
C PHE A 230 -2.62 2.46 -14.45
N ILE A 231 -3.14 1.32 -14.02
CA ILE A 231 -3.14 0.90 -12.61
C ILE A 231 -2.39 -0.41 -12.46
N LEU A 232 -1.71 -0.57 -11.32
CA LEU A 232 -1.12 -1.83 -10.89
C LEU A 232 -1.86 -2.29 -9.62
N ILE A 233 -2.38 -3.51 -9.65
CA ILE A 233 -3.09 -4.16 -8.56
C ILE A 233 -2.19 -5.26 -7.99
N ASP A 234 -1.71 -5.06 -6.77
CA ASP A 234 -0.97 -6.09 -6.00
C ASP A 234 -1.91 -6.75 -5.00
N ILE A 235 -2.30 -7.99 -5.27
CA ILE A 235 -3.20 -8.76 -4.39
C ILE A 235 -2.37 -9.70 -3.54
N GLY A 236 -2.22 -9.32 -2.27
CA GLY A 236 -1.57 -10.10 -1.25
C GLY A 236 -2.51 -11.00 -0.44
N GLY A 237 -1.94 -11.70 0.54
CA GLY A 237 -2.73 -12.55 1.44
C GLY A 237 -3.57 -11.78 2.47
N ALA A 238 -3.16 -10.59 2.86
CA ALA A 238 -3.81 -9.75 3.86
C ALA A 238 -4.46 -8.48 3.27
N THR A 239 -3.79 -7.83 2.33
CA THR A 239 -4.19 -6.55 1.72
C THR A 239 -4.19 -6.64 0.21
N THR A 240 -4.85 -5.68 -0.42
CA THR A 240 -4.70 -5.38 -1.83
C THR A 240 -4.27 -3.93 -1.97
N ASP A 241 -3.21 -3.72 -2.72
CA ASP A 241 -2.62 -2.43 -3.02
C ASP A 241 -2.87 -2.06 -4.47
N ILE A 242 -3.23 -0.79 -4.71
CA ILE A 242 -3.40 -0.25 -6.04
C ILE A 242 -2.46 0.92 -6.21
N HIS A 243 -1.57 0.80 -7.16
CA HIS A 243 -0.74 1.91 -7.62
C HIS A 243 -1.35 2.45 -8.92
N TYR A 244 -1.36 3.74 -9.11
CA TYR A 244 -1.99 4.37 -10.27
C TYR A 244 -1.23 5.57 -10.78
N SER A 245 -1.30 5.78 -12.11
CA SER A 245 -0.72 6.96 -12.77
C SER A 245 -1.45 8.23 -12.33
N LYS A 246 -0.71 9.33 -12.14
CA LYS A 246 -1.28 10.64 -11.76
C LYS A 246 -2.33 11.15 -12.75
N ASP A 247 -2.23 10.78 -14.02
CA ASP A 247 -3.14 11.19 -15.09
C ASP A 247 -4.57 10.67 -14.89
N LEU A 248 -4.72 9.68 -14.02
CA LEU A 248 -6.03 9.14 -13.61
C LEU A 248 -6.75 10.00 -12.57
N VAL A 249 -6.12 11.04 -12.03
CA VAL A 249 -6.72 11.98 -11.08
C VAL A 249 -7.03 13.31 -11.74
N ASP A 250 -7.93 14.11 -11.12
CA ASP A 250 -8.28 15.41 -11.67
C ASP A 250 -7.09 16.37 -11.65
N GLU A 251 -6.98 17.18 -12.72
CA GLU A 251 -5.87 18.09 -13.00
C GLU A 251 -5.64 19.16 -11.92
N ASN A 252 -6.63 19.42 -11.06
CA ASN A 252 -6.53 20.37 -9.94
C ASN A 252 -5.62 19.86 -8.81
N ILE A 253 -5.06 18.66 -8.94
CA ILE A 253 -4.22 18.05 -7.95
C ILE A 253 -2.76 18.10 -8.43
N VAL A 254 -2.03 19.13 -8.03
CA VAL A 254 -0.58 19.21 -8.28
C VAL A 254 0.13 18.16 -7.46
N THR A 255 0.80 17.21 -8.13
CA THR A 255 1.65 16.21 -7.49
C THR A 255 2.97 16.13 -8.26
N GLU A 256 4.08 16.13 -7.55
CA GLU A 256 5.40 15.90 -8.16
C GLU A 256 5.65 14.41 -8.43
N ASN A 257 4.96 13.54 -7.69
CA ASN A 257 5.03 12.11 -7.95
C ASN A 257 4.15 11.71 -9.13
N GLU A 258 4.71 10.95 -10.04
CA GLU A 258 4.00 10.43 -11.21
C GLU A 258 2.98 9.35 -10.86
N TYR A 259 3.13 8.71 -9.70
CA TYR A 259 2.31 7.59 -9.24
C TYR A 259 1.90 7.78 -7.77
N ASP A 260 0.71 7.31 -7.44
CA ASP A 260 0.19 7.28 -6.07
C ASP A 260 -0.43 5.91 -5.76
N ARG A 261 -0.88 5.67 -4.53
CA ARG A 261 -1.33 4.36 -4.04
C ARG A 261 -2.62 4.46 -3.22
N LEU A 262 -3.45 3.43 -3.35
CA LEU A 262 -4.56 3.12 -2.44
C LEU A 262 -4.33 1.74 -1.82
N VAL A 263 -4.67 1.60 -0.54
CA VAL A 263 -4.59 0.33 0.19
C VAL A 263 -5.98 -0.11 0.61
N PHE A 264 -6.38 -1.29 0.18
CA PHE A 264 -7.61 -1.93 0.63
C PHE A 264 -7.28 -3.02 1.65
N LYS A 265 -7.31 -2.64 2.91
CA LYS A 265 -7.24 -3.60 4.02
C LYS A 265 -8.45 -4.53 3.94
N LYS A 266 -8.26 -5.77 4.33
CA LYS A 266 -9.34 -6.78 4.35
C LYS A 266 -9.83 -7.29 2.98
N LEU A 267 -9.10 -7.02 1.90
CA LEU A 267 -9.34 -7.63 0.58
C LEU A 267 -8.24 -8.62 0.15
N GLY A 268 -7.42 -9.06 1.08
CA GLY A 268 -6.45 -10.13 0.81
C GLY A 268 -7.11 -11.51 0.72
N VAL A 269 -6.50 -12.40 -0.06
CA VAL A 269 -7.10 -13.69 -0.43
C VAL A 269 -6.81 -14.83 0.55
N TYR A 270 -6.00 -14.59 1.59
CA TYR A 270 -5.63 -15.61 2.57
C TYR A 270 -5.93 -15.18 4.01
N LYS A 271 -5.13 -14.32 4.64
CA LYS A 271 -5.35 -13.83 6.01
C LYS A 271 -6.65 -13.06 6.18
N SER A 272 -7.06 -12.35 5.13
CA SER A 272 -8.30 -11.55 5.11
C SER A 272 -9.45 -12.24 4.37
N LYS A 273 -9.37 -13.55 4.14
CA LYS A 273 -10.36 -14.34 3.40
C LYS A 273 -11.79 -14.12 3.89
N GLU A 274 -12.02 -14.14 5.19
CA GLU A 274 -13.37 -13.95 5.77
C GLU A 274 -13.90 -12.54 5.49
N SER A 275 -13.04 -11.52 5.59
CA SER A 275 -13.42 -10.14 5.28
C SER A 275 -13.69 -9.94 3.79
N LEU A 276 -12.93 -10.62 2.93
CA LEU A 276 -13.17 -10.64 1.48
C LEU A 276 -14.55 -11.26 1.18
N ILE A 277 -14.86 -12.42 1.76
CA ILE A 277 -16.16 -13.09 1.61
C ILE A 277 -17.29 -12.21 2.14
N PHE A 278 -17.12 -11.60 3.31
CA PHE A 278 -18.10 -10.66 3.85
C PHE A 278 -18.34 -9.48 2.89
N THR A 279 -17.29 -8.90 2.33
CA THR A 279 -17.41 -7.81 1.35
C THR A 279 -18.11 -8.28 0.08
N ALA A 280 -17.79 -9.49 -0.40
CA ALA A 280 -18.45 -10.09 -1.56
C ALA A 280 -19.95 -10.30 -1.34
N LYS A 281 -20.35 -10.89 -0.21
CA LYS A 281 -21.77 -11.13 0.12
C LYS A 281 -22.58 -9.83 0.25
N ASN A 282 -21.94 -8.71 0.57
CA ASN A 282 -22.59 -7.39 0.70
C ASN A 282 -22.45 -6.50 -0.53
N ASN A 283 -21.83 -6.98 -1.62
CA ASN A 283 -21.76 -6.24 -2.88
C ASN A 283 -22.90 -6.69 -3.81
N GLU A 284 -23.70 -5.76 -4.29
CA GLU A 284 -24.90 -6.01 -5.08
C GLU A 284 -24.63 -6.77 -6.39
N PHE A 285 -23.47 -6.62 -7.00
CA PHE A 285 -23.11 -7.24 -8.27
C PHE A 285 -22.37 -8.58 -8.12
N THR A 286 -22.05 -9.00 -6.91
CA THR A 286 -21.30 -10.25 -6.71
C THR A 286 -22.07 -11.47 -7.24
N TYR A 287 -23.37 -11.53 -7.01
CA TYR A 287 -24.17 -12.66 -7.48
C TYR A 287 -24.35 -12.71 -9.00
N GLU A 288 -24.36 -11.55 -9.64
CA GLU A 288 -24.34 -11.48 -11.12
C GLU A 288 -23.00 -11.99 -11.65
N LEU A 289 -21.89 -11.59 -11.02
CA LEU A 289 -20.56 -12.09 -11.38
C LEU A 289 -20.46 -13.61 -11.15
N LEU A 290 -20.92 -14.15 -10.03
CA LEU A 290 -20.92 -15.61 -9.80
C LEU A 290 -21.74 -16.34 -10.85
N THR A 291 -22.88 -15.79 -11.27
CA THR A 291 -23.72 -16.34 -12.35
C THR A 291 -22.96 -16.31 -13.68
N HIS A 292 -22.28 -15.21 -14.00
CA HIS A 292 -21.43 -15.06 -15.17
C HIS A 292 -20.31 -16.12 -15.18
N LEU A 293 -19.67 -16.35 -14.05
CA LEU A 293 -18.64 -17.38 -13.85
C LEU A 293 -19.20 -18.81 -13.74
N LYS A 294 -20.52 -18.99 -13.83
CA LYS A 294 -21.21 -20.28 -13.68
C LYS A 294 -20.91 -20.97 -12.35
N VAL A 295 -20.92 -20.19 -11.27
CA VAL A 295 -20.64 -20.63 -9.92
C VAL A 295 -21.81 -20.29 -9.01
N THR A 296 -22.06 -21.11 -8.00
CA THR A 296 -23.12 -20.95 -7.00
C THR A 296 -22.56 -20.39 -5.69
N GLU A 297 -23.43 -19.82 -4.84
CA GLU A 297 -23.05 -19.18 -3.55
C GLU A 297 -22.34 -20.11 -2.57
N ASN A 298 -22.58 -21.42 -2.65
CA ASN A 298 -21.92 -22.42 -1.78
C ASN A 298 -20.40 -22.43 -1.96
N ILE A 299 -19.86 -21.71 -2.96
CA ILE A 299 -18.41 -21.54 -3.17
C ILE A 299 -17.73 -20.89 -1.96
N PHE A 300 -18.44 -20.02 -1.23
CA PHE A 300 -17.91 -19.36 -0.05
C PHE A 300 -17.64 -20.29 1.15
N GLU A 301 -18.25 -21.45 1.16
CA GLU A 301 -18.10 -22.47 2.21
C GLU A 301 -17.04 -23.51 1.85
N GLN A 302 -16.54 -23.48 0.63
CA GLN A 302 -15.56 -24.44 0.13
C GLN A 302 -14.11 -23.96 0.42
N THR A 303 -13.22 -24.96 0.55
CA THR A 303 -11.78 -24.72 0.80
C THR A 303 -10.88 -25.31 -0.29
N ASN A 304 -11.47 -25.74 -1.42
CA ASN A 304 -10.73 -26.32 -2.54
C ASN A 304 -10.09 -25.27 -3.44
N GLU A 305 -9.27 -25.71 -4.38
CA GLU A 305 -8.58 -24.85 -5.34
C GLU A 305 -9.54 -23.99 -6.16
N LYS A 306 -10.70 -24.54 -6.56
CA LYS A 306 -11.73 -23.82 -7.31
C LYS A 306 -12.26 -22.64 -6.48
N ALA A 307 -12.55 -22.85 -5.21
CA ALA A 307 -13.00 -21.77 -4.32
C ALA A 307 -11.94 -20.69 -4.14
N THR A 308 -10.68 -21.09 -3.97
CA THR A 308 -9.55 -20.15 -3.89
C THR A 308 -9.44 -19.32 -5.16
N LYS A 309 -9.56 -19.93 -6.32
CA LYS A 309 -9.53 -19.25 -7.62
C LYS A 309 -10.66 -18.22 -7.76
N ILE A 310 -11.88 -18.60 -7.39
CA ILE A 310 -13.03 -17.68 -7.42
C ILE A 310 -12.84 -16.52 -6.43
N LEU A 311 -12.28 -16.76 -5.25
CA LEU A 311 -11.98 -15.68 -4.31
C LEU A 311 -10.94 -14.69 -4.86
N MET A 312 -9.95 -15.16 -5.61
CA MET A 312 -9.00 -14.29 -6.30
C MET A 312 -9.68 -13.45 -7.38
N GLN A 313 -10.57 -14.03 -8.17
CA GLN A 313 -11.38 -13.31 -9.15
C GLN A 313 -12.28 -12.25 -8.47
N LEU A 314 -12.93 -12.61 -7.37
CA LEU A 314 -13.74 -11.69 -6.57
C LEU A 314 -12.88 -10.55 -5.97
N ALA A 315 -11.65 -10.82 -5.54
CA ALA A 315 -10.75 -9.79 -5.02
C ALA A 315 -10.47 -8.70 -6.06
N ILE A 316 -10.19 -9.08 -7.31
CA ILE A 316 -10.02 -8.15 -8.44
C ILE A 316 -11.29 -7.32 -8.63
N PHE A 317 -12.43 -7.99 -8.76
CA PHE A 317 -13.71 -7.33 -8.97
C PHE A 317 -14.08 -6.35 -7.88
N LEU A 318 -13.98 -6.77 -6.62
CA LEU A 318 -14.34 -5.95 -5.46
C LEU A 318 -13.42 -4.73 -5.29
N VAL A 319 -12.15 -4.89 -5.61
CA VAL A 319 -11.20 -3.76 -5.59
C VAL A 319 -11.59 -2.73 -6.65
N LEU A 320 -11.91 -3.15 -7.86
CA LEU A 320 -12.39 -2.25 -8.93
C LEU A 320 -13.72 -1.58 -8.53
N CYS A 321 -14.67 -2.32 -7.93
CA CYS A 321 -15.90 -1.74 -7.40
C CYS A 321 -15.63 -0.69 -6.31
N LYS A 322 -14.69 -0.96 -5.39
CA LYS A 322 -14.32 0.02 -4.37
C LYS A 322 -13.66 1.26 -4.96
N MET A 323 -12.86 1.12 -6.00
CA MET A 323 -12.29 2.26 -6.73
C MET A 323 -13.35 3.11 -7.41
N SER A 324 -14.37 2.50 -8.04
CA SER A 324 -15.45 3.24 -8.71
C SER A 324 -16.33 4.05 -7.75
N HIS A 325 -16.42 3.62 -6.48
CA HIS A 325 -17.16 4.31 -5.42
C HIS A 325 -16.26 5.10 -4.46
N TYR A 326 -14.97 5.22 -4.79
CA TYR A 326 -14.00 5.90 -3.93
C TYR A 326 -14.19 7.41 -4.00
N LYS A 327 -15.18 7.90 -3.24
CA LYS A 327 -15.54 9.33 -3.13
C LYS A 327 -14.89 10.01 -1.92
N LYS A 328 -13.70 9.59 -1.49
CA LYS A 328 -12.99 10.42 -0.52
C LYS A 328 -12.50 11.68 -1.23
N THR A 329 -12.98 12.77 -0.78
CA THR A 329 -12.91 14.21 -1.09
C THR A 329 -11.81 14.73 -2.03
N TYR A 330 -10.84 13.94 -2.44
CA TYR A 330 -9.68 14.38 -3.23
C TYR A 330 -9.14 13.39 -4.26
N ILE A 331 -9.73 12.20 -4.38
CA ILE A 331 -9.33 11.23 -5.42
C ILE A 331 -10.60 10.72 -6.11
N ASN A 332 -10.84 11.24 -7.29
CA ASN A 332 -11.80 10.67 -8.21
C ASN A 332 -11.00 10.07 -9.38
N LEU A 333 -10.84 8.75 -9.37
CA LEU A 333 -10.07 8.08 -10.41
C LEU A 333 -10.88 8.00 -11.70
N LYS A 334 -10.30 8.46 -12.79
CA LYS A 334 -10.87 8.40 -14.15
C LYS A 334 -10.76 6.98 -14.70
N LEU A 335 -11.54 6.05 -14.17
CA LEU A 335 -11.44 4.63 -14.50
C LEU A 335 -11.64 4.34 -16.00
N LEU A 336 -12.44 5.15 -16.70
CA LEU A 336 -12.65 5.01 -18.15
C LEU A 336 -11.43 5.47 -18.97
N SER A 337 -10.45 6.12 -18.36
CA SER A 337 -9.22 6.55 -19.01
C SER A 337 -8.07 5.55 -18.81
N ILE A 338 -8.28 4.47 -18.08
CA ILE A 338 -7.24 3.45 -17.84
C ILE A 338 -6.97 2.71 -19.15
N ASN A 339 -5.73 2.72 -19.63
CA ASN A 339 -5.32 2.00 -20.82
C ASN A 339 -4.77 0.60 -20.50
N SER A 340 -4.14 0.43 -19.33
CA SER A 340 -3.62 -0.87 -18.91
C SER A 340 -3.92 -1.16 -17.44
N ILE A 341 -4.17 -2.44 -17.14
CA ILE A 341 -4.27 -2.98 -15.78
C ILE A 341 -3.20 -4.04 -15.62
N VAL A 342 -2.26 -3.77 -14.71
CA VAL A 342 -1.18 -4.69 -14.37
C VAL A 342 -1.55 -5.41 -13.08
N LEU A 343 -1.41 -6.72 -13.03
CA LEU A 343 -1.61 -7.51 -11.82
C LEU A 343 -0.32 -8.16 -11.38
N THR A 344 -0.02 -8.06 -10.08
CA THR A 344 1.07 -8.78 -9.42
C THR A 344 0.58 -9.47 -8.15
N GLY A 345 1.46 -10.17 -7.46
CA GLY A 345 1.11 -10.95 -6.28
C GLY A 345 0.76 -12.40 -6.59
N GLY A 346 0.38 -13.15 -5.56
CA GLY A 346 0.16 -14.61 -5.66
C GLY A 346 -0.89 -15.06 -6.65
N ILE A 347 -1.83 -14.18 -7.02
CA ILE A 347 -2.91 -14.49 -7.97
C ILE A 347 -2.40 -14.76 -9.39
N THR A 348 -1.27 -14.15 -9.78
CA THR A 348 -0.72 -14.28 -11.14
C THR A 348 -0.17 -15.69 -11.44
N LYS A 349 -0.06 -16.55 -10.45
CA LYS A 349 0.27 -17.98 -10.62
C LYS A 349 -0.96 -18.88 -10.77
N VAL A 350 -2.14 -18.37 -10.48
CA VAL A 350 -3.39 -19.15 -10.42
C VAL A 350 -4.36 -18.75 -11.55
N LEU A 351 -4.43 -17.44 -11.82
CA LEU A 351 -5.31 -16.90 -12.86
C LEU A 351 -4.57 -16.76 -14.19
N THR A 352 -5.31 -17.00 -15.28
CA THR A 352 -4.85 -16.75 -16.64
C THR A 352 -5.25 -15.33 -17.11
N ASP A 353 -4.58 -14.81 -18.14
CA ASP A 353 -4.92 -13.51 -18.74
C ASP A 353 -6.39 -13.44 -19.11
N THR A 354 -6.92 -14.48 -19.77
CA THR A 354 -8.33 -14.54 -20.20
C THR A 354 -9.32 -14.49 -19.05
N GLU A 355 -9.01 -15.12 -17.93
CA GLU A 355 -9.86 -15.08 -16.73
C GLU A 355 -9.87 -13.69 -16.08
N VAL A 356 -8.74 -13.01 -16.07
CA VAL A 356 -8.64 -11.65 -15.58
C VAL A 356 -9.33 -10.67 -16.51
N GLU A 357 -9.12 -10.79 -17.82
CA GLU A 357 -9.79 -9.98 -18.84
C GLU A 357 -11.32 -10.12 -18.77
N ASP A 358 -11.83 -11.33 -18.50
CA ASP A 358 -13.26 -11.58 -18.34
C ASP A 358 -13.85 -10.81 -17.14
N ILE A 359 -13.18 -10.85 -15.98
CA ILE A 359 -13.58 -10.09 -14.79
C ILE A 359 -13.55 -8.59 -15.02
N ILE A 360 -12.48 -8.09 -15.64
CA ILE A 360 -12.34 -6.66 -15.94
C ILE A 360 -13.42 -6.23 -16.94
N SER A 361 -13.65 -7.02 -17.98
CA SER A 361 -14.71 -6.75 -18.96
C SER A 361 -16.09 -6.72 -18.32
N PHE A 362 -16.39 -7.67 -17.43
CA PHE A 362 -17.63 -7.69 -16.66
C PHE A 362 -17.77 -6.42 -15.80
N PHE A 363 -16.72 -6.00 -15.11
CA PHE A 363 -16.73 -4.78 -14.32
C PHE A 363 -17.02 -3.54 -15.18
N TYR A 364 -16.32 -3.36 -16.29
CA TYR A 364 -16.53 -2.20 -17.16
C TYR A 364 -17.94 -2.18 -17.75
N GLN A 365 -18.47 -3.31 -18.17
CA GLN A 365 -19.82 -3.41 -18.74
C GLN A 365 -20.91 -3.19 -17.71
N LYS A 366 -20.79 -3.81 -16.53
CA LYS A 366 -21.86 -3.82 -15.54
C LYS A 366 -21.84 -2.63 -14.59
N ILE A 367 -20.65 -2.20 -14.18
CA ILE A 367 -20.50 -1.13 -13.17
C ILE A 367 -20.32 0.24 -13.84
N LEU A 368 -19.49 0.31 -14.88
CA LEU A 368 -19.20 1.56 -15.57
C LEU A 368 -20.08 1.79 -16.82
N ASN A 369 -20.92 0.83 -17.17
CA ASN A 369 -21.76 0.84 -18.37
C ASN A 369 -20.96 1.22 -19.63
N SER A 370 -19.79 0.63 -19.80
CA SER A 370 -18.83 0.96 -20.86
C SER A 370 -18.34 -0.30 -21.58
N GLN A 371 -18.04 -0.14 -22.86
CA GLN A 371 -17.35 -1.16 -23.67
C GLN A 371 -15.83 -0.99 -23.71
N HIS A 372 -15.31 -0.04 -22.92
CA HIS A 372 -13.87 0.16 -22.81
C HIS A 372 -13.18 -1.10 -22.26
N LYS A 373 -12.05 -1.45 -22.84
CA LYS A 373 -11.27 -2.64 -22.46
C LYS A 373 -9.80 -2.24 -22.31
N PRO A 374 -9.34 -1.97 -21.09
CA PRO A 374 -7.91 -1.80 -20.87
C PRO A 374 -7.15 -3.11 -21.18
N SER A 375 -5.91 -3.00 -21.63
CA SER A 375 -5.04 -4.16 -21.76
C SER A 375 -4.73 -4.74 -20.38
N VAL A 376 -4.58 -6.05 -20.29
CA VAL A 376 -4.25 -6.76 -19.05
C VAL A 376 -2.86 -7.33 -19.15
N VAL A 377 -2.07 -7.14 -18.09
CA VAL A 377 -0.71 -7.67 -17.99
C VAL A 377 -0.56 -8.39 -16.65
N LEU A 378 -0.18 -9.66 -16.69
CA LEU A 378 0.10 -10.44 -15.48
C LEU A 378 1.61 -10.55 -15.25
N ASP A 379 2.05 -10.14 -14.07
CA ASP A 379 3.43 -10.34 -13.59
C ASP A 379 3.64 -11.79 -13.10
N SER A 380 3.52 -12.74 -14.02
CA SER A 380 3.60 -14.17 -13.71
C SER A 380 5.00 -14.62 -13.25
N ASN A 381 6.02 -13.82 -13.47
CA ASN A 381 7.39 -14.10 -13.07
C ASN A 381 7.85 -13.33 -11.83
N TYR A 382 6.97 -12.52 -11.25
CA TYR A 382 7.27 -11.65 -10.10
C TYR A 382 8.43 -10.66 -10.37
N TYR A 383 8.51 -10.12 -11.58
CA TYR A 383 9.58 -9.18 -11.95
C TYR A 383 9.38 -7.78 -11.36
N ILE A 384 8.15 -7.39 -11.06
CA ILE A 384 7.84 -6.02 -10.62
C ILE A 384 8.62 -5.67 -9.34
N TRP A 385 8.50 -6.46 -8.28
CA TRP A 385 9.21 -6.17 -7.04
C TRP A 385 10.73 -6.35 -7.19
N THR A 386 11.20 -7.30 -8.03
CA THR A 386 12.63 -7.51 -8.24
C THR A 386 13.30 -6.33 -8.95
N LEU A 387 12.61 -5.72 -9.93
CA LEU A 387 13.09 -4.51 -10.58
C LEU A 387 13.19 -3.34 -9.61
N GLY A 388 12.20 -3.17 -8.73
CA GLY A 388 12.21 -2.11 -7.72
C GLY A 388 13.36 -2.24 -6.73
N ILE A 389 13.59 -3.44 -6.20
CA ILE A 389 14.64 -3.65 -5.19
C ILE A 389 16.06 -3.54 -5.79
N ILE A 390 16.24 -3.93 -7.06
CA ILE A 390 17.54 -3.77 -7.75
C ILE A 390 17.88 -2.30 -7.97
N ASN A 391 16.89 -1.47 -8.25
CA ASN A 391 17.11 -0.05 -8.52
C ASN A 391 17.20 0.81 -7.25
N GLU A 392 16.79 0.31 -6.10
CA GLU A 392 16.92 1.00 -4.80
C GLU A 392 18.27 0.70 -4.12
N GLY A 393 18.91 -0.42 -4.39
CA GLY A 393 20.22 -0.86 -3.86
C GLY A 393 21.29 -0.76 -4.90
#